data_68ac66c0d2f11c2ea596d4204cb49bd3
#
_entry.id   68ac66c0d2f11c2ea596d4204cb49bd3
#
_cell.length_a   1.000
_cell.length_b   1.000
_cell.length_c   1.000
_cell.angle_alpha   90.00
_cell.angle_beta   90.00
_cell.angle_gamma   90.00
#
_symmetry.space_group_name_H-M   'P 1'
#
loop_
_entity.id
_entity.type
_entity.pdbx_description
1 polymer ?
#
loop_
_entity_poly.entity_id
_entity_poly.type
_entity_poly.pdbx_seq_one_letter_code
_entity_poly.pdbx_strand_id
1 'polypeptide(L)'
;MTKSATLAVVGGDVRQAYLAELLHADGHTVRTFALERHPVEGCVPAEDPRACFAGTQAVILPLPIQHGDAQLNAPLSNAPHPLSNVLDAIPADTLTLSGSVPFWVHARAVQNNLHLIDYLSRDELAIRNAVPVSFAKIPCWTTKKPALRPASFCFASV
;
A
#
# COMPACT_ATOMS: atom_id res chain seq x y z
N MET A 1 21.32 -10.32 11.09
CA MET A 1 21.26 -8.90 11.50
C MET A 1 20.70 -8.12 10.33
N THR A 2 19.45 -7.71 10.37
CA THR A 2 18.86 -6.83 9.36
C THR A 2 19.53 -5.47 9.47
N LYS A 3 20.11 -5.01 8.36
CA LYS A 3 20.75 -3.70 8.31
C LYS A 3 19.66 -2.64 8.45
N SER A 4 19.74 -1.79 9.47
CA SER A 4 18.81 -0.66 9.64
C SER A 4 18.88 0.25 8.42
N ALA A 5 17.73 0.64 7.91
CA ALA A 5 17.59 1.55 6.78
C ALA A 5 16.77 2.78 7.19
N THR A 6 16.99 3.90 6.54
CA THR A 6 16.12 5.08 6.67
C THR A 6 15.13 5.09 5.53
N LEU A 7 13.84 5.03 5.85
CA LEU A 7 12.74 4.92 4.90
C LEU A 7 11.78 6.10 5.07
N ALA A 8 11.15 6.51 3.97
CA ALA A 8 10.07 7.48 4.00
C ALA A 8 8.75 6.82 3.61
N VAL A 9 7.72 7.02 4.40
CA VAL A 9 6.36 6.56 4.13
C VAL A 9 5.48 7.79 3.92
N VAL A 10 4.83 7.84 2.76
CA VAL A 10 4.17 9.05 2.26
C VAL A 10 2.69 8.81 2.05
N GLY A 11 1.85 9.66 2.65
CA GLY A 11 0.41 9.67 2.43
C GLY A 11 -0.28 8.34 2.66
N GLY A 12 -1.39 8.13 1.96
CA GLY A 12 -2.16 6.91 2.06
C GLY A 12 -3.15 6.89 3.23
N ASP A 13 -3.82 5.77 3.36
CA ASP A 13 -4.78 5.50 4.42
C ASP A 13 -4.15 4.78 5.62
N VAL A 14 -4.98 4.25 6.52
CA VAL A 14 -4.56 3.53 7.73
C VAL A 14 -3.60 2.37 7.42
N ARG A 15 -3.70 1.73 6.24
CA ARG A 15 -2.78 0.65 5.83
C ARG A 15 -1.36 1.15 5.68
N GLN A 16 -1.20 2.39 5.18
CA GLN A 16 0.11 3.02 5.04
C GLN A 16 0.70 3.38 6.41
N ALA A 17 -0.13 3.83 7.35
CA ALA A 17 0.29 4.08 8.72
C ALA A 17 0.74 2.79 9.42
N TYR A 18 0.00 1.69 9.27
CA TYR A 18 0.42 0.38 9.78
C TYR A 18 1.72 -0.12 9.14
N LEU A 19 1.93 0.14 7.85
CA LEU A 19 3.20 -0.19 7.19
C LEU A 19 4.37 0.56 7.84
N ALA A 20 4.19 1.85 8.15
CA ALA A 20 5.22 2.64 8.83
C ALA A 20 5.52 2.08 10.22
N GLU A 21 4.51 1.68 10.98
CA GLU A 21 4.65 1.04 12.28
C GLU A 21 5.43 -0.28 12.20
N LEU A 22 5.08 -1.16 11.25
CA LEU A 22 5.77 -2.42 11.04
C LEU A 22 7.24 -2.22 10.67
N LEU A 23 7.54 -1.30 9.77
CA LEU A 23 8.92 -0.99 9.37
C LEU A 23 9.73 -0.43 10.54
N HIS A 24 9.11 0.37 11.41
CA HIS A 24 9.74 0.85 12.63
C HIS A 24 10.01 -0.31 13.61
N ALA A 25 9.05 -1.21 13.81
CA ALA A 25 9.18 -2.39 14.66
C ALA A 25 10.29 -3.35 14.17
N ASP A 26 10.50 -3.42 12.85
CA ASP A 26 11.60 -4.18 12.23
C ASP A 26 12.99 -3.52 12.41
N GLY A 27 13.06 -2.38 13.08
CA GLY A 27 14.30 -1.67 13.42
C GLY A 27 14.78 -0.68 12.36
N HIS A 28 13.91 -0.26 11.45
CA HIS A 28 14.20 0.79 10.49
C HIS A 28 13.90 2.18 11.07
N THR A 29 14.62 3.20 10.60
CA THR A 29 14.26 4.59 10.87
C THR A 29 13.21 5.02 9.85
N VAL A 30 12.00 5.32 10.31
CA VAL A 30 10.89 5.67 9.43
C VAL A 30 10.53 7.13 9.60
N ARG A 31 10.49 7.86 8.48
CA ARG A 31 9.94 9.21 8.40
C ARG A 31 8.60 9.18 7.73
N THR A 32 7.65 9.98 8.20
CA THR A 32 6.30 10.03 7.64
C THR A 32 5.97 11.42 7.12
N PHE A 33 5.27 11.47 5.99
CA PHE A 33 4.77 12.71 5.40
C PHE A 33 3.31 12.55 4.99
N ALA A 34 2.49 13.57 5.22
CA ALA A 34 1.06 13.58 4.90
C ALA A 34 0.23 12.48 5.64
N LEU A 35 0.57 12.23 6.91
CA LEU A 35 -0.14 11.31 7.83
C LEU A 35 -0.52 12.01 9.15
N GLU A 36 -0.74 13.32 9.14
CA GLU A 36 -0.89 14.14 10.36
C GLU A 36 -2.10 13.73 11.21
N ARG A 37 -3.16 13.20 10.57
CA ARG A 37 -4.38 12.73 11.28
C ARG A 37 -4.21 11.36 11.92
N HIS A 38 -3.12 10.67 11.64
CA HIS A 38 -2.81 9.37 12.22
C HIS A 38 -1.31 9.26 12.52
N PRO A 39 -0.83 10.00 13.54
CA PRO A 39 0.58 9.94 13.93
C PRO A 39 0.99 8.51 14.27
N VAL A 40 2.13 8.07 13.76
CA VAL A 40 2.65 6.72 13.98
C VAL A 40 3.72 6.78 15.05
N GLU A 41 3.53 6.03 16.13
CA GLU A 41 4.47 6.00 17.24
C GLU A 41 5.85 5.49 16.78
N GLY A 42 6.91 6.14 17.25
CA GLY A 42 8.29 5.80 16.90
C GLY A 42 8.74 6.29 15.51
N CYS A 43 7.83 6.78 14.68
CA CYS A 43 8.18 7.39 13.40
C CYS A 43 8.40 8.90 13.54
N VAL A 44 9.19 9.48 12.63
CA VAL A 44 9.50 10.90 12.61
C VAL A 44 8.58 11.62 11.62
N PRO A 45 7.59 12.39 12.07
CA PRO A 45 6.74 13.16 11.17
C PRO A 45 7.53 14.32 10.55
N ALA A 46 7.30 14.59 9.27
CA ALA A 46 7.86 15.71 8.55
C ALA A 46 6.75 16.55 7.93
N GLU A 47 6.86 17.86 8.04
CA GLU A 47 5.92 18.82 7.44
C GLU A 47 6.27 19.14 5.99
N ASP A 48 7.53 18.99 5.62
CA ASP A 48 8.04 19.24 4.27
C ASP A 48 8.51 17.92 3.61
N PRO A 49 8.10 17.65 2.36
CA PRO A 49 8.52 16.44 1.65
C PRO A 49 10.04 16.35 1.47
N ARG A 50 10.73 17.48 1.25
CA ARG A 50 12.18 17.48 1.10
C ARG A 50 12.89 17.07 2.39
N ALA A 51 12.41 17.55 3.54
CA ALA A 51 12.94 17.16 4.84
C ALA A 51 12.66 15.67 5.12
N CYS A 52 11.50 15.17 4.71
CA CYS A 52 11.15 13.75 4.83
C CYS A 52 12.12 12.86 4.04
N PHE A 53 12.46 13.24 2.81
CA PHE A 53 13.24 12.41 1.89
C PHE A 53 14.75 12.56 2.04
N ALA A 54 15.23 13.55 2.80
CA ALA A 54 16.65 13.79 2.95
C ALA A 54 17.37 12.56 3.57
N GLY A 55 18.27 11.93 2.81
CA GLY A 55 19.06 10.79 3.26
C GLY A 55 18.27 9.48 3.43
N THR A 56 17.06 9.39 2.87
CA THR A 56 16.31 8.13 2.84
C THR A 56 16.83 7.21 1.74
N GLN A 57 16.82 5.92 2.01
CA GLN A 57 17.22 4.88 1.05
C GLN A 57 16.06 4.47 0.15
N ALA A 58 14.84 4.55 0.66
CA ALA A 58 13.65 4.29 -0.12
C ALA A 58 12.49 5.18 0.31
N VAL A 59 11.64 5.51 -0.65
CA VAL A 59 10.39 6.24 -0.49
C VAL A 59 9.23 5.33 -0.88
N ILE A 60 8.26 5.19 0.00
CA ILE A 60 7.07 4.36 -0.20
C ILE A 60 5.88 5.29 -0.38
N LEU A 61 5.36 5.33 -1.59
CA LEU A 61 4.20 6.12 -1.98
C LEU A 61 2.89 5.33 -1.78
N PRO A 62 1.75 6.00 -1.65
CA PRO A 62 0.48 5.34 -1.37
C PRO A 62 -0.05 4.52 -2.55
N LEU A 63 -1.01 3.65 -2.25
CA LEU A 63 -1.77 2.86 -3.22
C LEU A 63 -3.28 3.15 -3.05
N PRO A 64 -3.94 3.67 -4.10
CA PRO A 64 -3.36 4.24 -5.33
C PRO A 64 -2.51 5.47 -5.04
N ILE A 65 -1.59 5.80 -5.95
CA ILE A 65 -0.64 6.91 -5.76
C ILE A 65 -1.33 8.28 -5.78
N GLN A 66 -2.39 8.42 -6.59
CA GLN A 66 -3.10 9.68 -6.76
C GLN A 66 -4.59 9.55 -6.42
N HIS A 67 -5.18 10.69 -6.03
CA HIS A 67 -6.61 10.89 -5.90
C HIS A 67 -7.01 12.16 -6.67
N GLY A 68 -8.10 12.07 -7.48
CA GLY A 68 -8.54 13.19 -8.30
C GLY A 68 -7.46 13.69 -9.28
N ASP A 69 -7.44 15.01 -9.49
CA ASP A 69 -6.57 15.65 -10.48
C ASP A 69 -5.14 15.80 -9.97
N ALA A 70 -4.33 14.75 -10.16
CA ALA A 70 -2.90 14.73 -9.85
C ALA A 70 -2.53 15.12 -8.40
N GLN A 71 -3.43 14.90 -7.45
CA GLN A 71 -3.14 15.05 -6.03
C GLN A 71 -2.61 13.74 -5.44
N LEU A 72 -1.71 13.83 -4.48
CA LEU A 72 -1.27 12.70 -3.70
C LEU A 72 -2.48 12.08 -2.98
N ASN A 73 -2.61 10.78 -3.00
CA ASN A 73 -3.63 10.09 -2.22
C ASN A 73 -3.23 10.10 -0.73
N ALA A 74 -3.73 11.08 0.01
CA ALA A 74 -3.39 11.28 1.41
C ALA A 74 -4.64 11.65 2.25
N PRO A 75 -5.59 10.73 2.43
CA PRO A 75 -6.80 10.97 3.22
C PRO A 75 -6.52 11.27 4.70
N LEU A 76 -5.35 10.90 5.20
CA LEU A 76 -4.91 11.19 6.56
C LEU A 76 -4.09 12.49 6.68
N SER A 77 -3.97 13.25 5.61
CA SER A 77 -3.37 14.58 5.64
C SER A 77 -4.39 15.67 5.95
N ASN A 78 -3.88 16.77 6.49
CA ASN A 78 -4.67 17.98 6.76
C ASN A 78 -4.79 18.89 5.53
N ALA A 79 -3.93 18.73 4.53
CA ALA A 79 -3.87 19.54 3.33
C ALA A 79 -3.71 18.68 2.06
N PRO A 80 -4.20 19.16 0.91
CA PRO A 80 -3.92 18.53 -0.36
C PRO A 80 -2.47 18.77 -0.78
N HIS A 81 -1.84 17.74 -1.35
CA HIS A 81 -0.47 17.81 -1.83
C HIS A 81 -0.42 17.49 -3.33
N PRO A 82 -0.01 18.43 -4.20
CA PRO A 82 0.22 18.13 -5.61
C PRO A 82 1.25 17.03 -5.75
N LEU A 83 0.90 15.94 -6.43
CA LEU A 83 1.79 14.78 -6.59
C LEU A 83 3.09 15.14 -7.31
N SER A 84 3.03 16.09 -8.27
CA SER A 84 4.22 16.58 -8.95
C SER A 84 5.26 17.15 -7.98
N ASN A 85 4.82 17.96 -7.00
CA ASN A 85 5.71 18.57 -6.02
C ASN A 85 6.36 17.52 -5.11
N VAL A 86 5.60 16.47 -4.77
CA VAL A 86 6.11 15.35 -3.98
C VAL A 86 7.17 14.58 -4.76
N LEU A 87 6.91 14.27 -6.04
CA LEU A 87 7.87 13.59 -6.90
C LEU A 87 9.14 14.40 -7.15
N ASP A 88 9.02 15.72 -7.28
CA ASP A 88 10.16 16.62 -7.48
C ASP A 88 11.00 16.83 -6.21
N ALA A 89 10.44 16.52 -5.06
CA ALA A 89 11.15 16.58 -3.78
C ALA A 89 11.98 15.33 -3.50
N ILE A 90 11.72 14.21 -4.18
CA ILE A 90 12.47 12.97 -4.01
C ILE A 90 13.86 13.13 -4.63
N PRO A 91 14.95 12.85 -3.89
CA PRO A 91 16.30 12.92 -4.45
C PRO A 91 16.49 11.93 -5.62
N ALA A 92 17.30 12.33 -6.60
CA ALA A 92 17.68 11.44 -7.69
C ALA A 92 18.32 10.14 -7.17
N ASP A 93 18.23 9.07 -7.95
CA ASP A 93 18.73 7.72 -7.62
C ASP A 93 18.08 7.07 -6.38
N THR A 94 16.99 7.67 -5.85
CA THR A 94 16.27 7.10 -4.72
C THR A 94 15.33 6.00 -5.19
N LEU A 95 15.34 4.86 -4.48
CA LEU A 95 14.37 3.80 -4.69
C LEU A 95 12.97 4.28 -4.30
N THR A 96 12.06 4.28 -5.24
CA THR A 96 10.68 4.73 -5.03
C THR A 96 9.72 3.59 -5.32
N LEU A 97 8.90 3.24 -4.33
CA LEU A 97 7.96 2.14 -4.41
C LEU A 97 6.53 2.69 -4.46
N SER A 98 5.73 2.23 -5.39
CA SER A 98 4.31 2.54 -5.48
C SER A 98 3.54 1.43 -6.16
N GLY A 99 2.22 1.49 -6.14
CA GLY A 99 1.37 0.60 -6.91
C GLY A 99 0.33 1.36 -7.71
N SER A 100 -0.07 0.79 -8.86
CA SER A 100 -1.02 1.42 -9.79
C SER A 100 -0.56 2.80 -10.24
N VAL A 101 0.61 2.85 -10.84
CA VAL A 101 1.28 4.09 -11.24
C VAL A 101 0.80 4.54 -12.62
N PRO A 102 0.22 5.75 -12.76
CA PRO A 102 -0.16 6.30 -14.05
C PRO A 102 1.05 6.58 -14.95
N PHE A 103 0.85 6.56 -16.27
CA PHE A 103 1.91 6.79 -17.25
C PHE A 103 2.66 8.12 -17.04
N TRP A 104 1.96 9.20 -16.70
CA TRP A 104 2.59 10.51 -16.49
C TRP A 104 3.54 10.53 -15.29
N VAL A 105 3.25 9.72 -14.24
CA VAL A 105 4.13 9.57 -13.07
C VAL A 105 5.40 8.81 -13.46
N HIS A 106 5.30 7.78 -14.29
CA HIS A 106 6.48 7.11 -14.85
C HIS A 106 7.34 8.08 -15.64
N ALA A 107 6.74 8.89 -16.51
CA ALA A 107 7.45 9.90 -17.28
C ALA A 107 8.16 10.91 -16.37
N ARG A 108 7.50 11.36 -15.29
CA ARG A 108 8.09 12.29 -14.31
C ARG A 108 9.22 11.64 -13.52
N ALA A 109 9.06 10.38 -13.13
CA ALA A 109 10.10 9.64 -12.42
C ALA A 109 11.37 9.50 -13.27
N VAL A 110 11.23 9.24 -14.56
CA VAL A 110 12.36 9.21 -15.50
C VAL A 110 13.03 10.58 -15.58
N GLN A 111 12.27 11.67 -15.70
CA GLN A 111 12.81 13.04 -15.74
C GLN A 111 13.58 13.39 -14.45
N ASN A 112 13.12 12.92 -13.30
CA ASN A 112 13.76 13.16 -12.01
C ASN A 112 14.82 12.11 -11.65
N ASN A 113 15.12 11.19 -12.57
CA ASN A 113 16.08 10.09 -12.38
C ASN A 113 15.78 9.24 -11.11
N LEU A 114 14.51 8.90 -10.91
CA LEU A 114 14.06 8.06 -9.79
C LEU A 114 14.02 6.59 -10.20
N HIS A 115 14.42 5.71 -9.28
CA HIS A 115 14.22 4.25 -9.42
C HIS A 115 12.79 3.87 -9.00
N LEU A 116 11.81 4.18 -9.85
CA LEU A 116 10.41 3.88 -9.56
C LEU A 116 10.08 2.42 -9.88
N ILE A 117 9.57 1.71 -8.88
CA ILE A 117 9.06 0.35 -9.01
C ILE A 117 7.55 0.36 -8.75
N ASP A 118 6.77 -0.01 -9.77
CA ASP A 118 5.36 -0.34 -9.60
C ASP A 118 5.23 -1.81 -9.20
N TYR A 119 5.03 -2.06 -7.90
CA TYR A 119 4.94 -3.42 -7.38
C TYR A 119 3.64 -4.15 -7.77
N LEU A 120 2.59 -3.41 -8.21
CA LEU A 120 1.37 -4.05 -8.72
C LEU A 120 1.49 -4.50 -10.17
N SER A 121 2.46 -3.98 -10.92
CA SER A 121 2.75 -4.49 -12.27
C SER A 121 3.41 -5.87 -12.27
N ARG A 122 3.80 -6.39 -11.09
CA ARG A 122 4.40 -7.71 -10.95
C ARG A 122 3.32 -8.79 -10.87
N ASP A 123 3.33 -9.72 -11.81
CA ASP A 123 2.36 -10.81 -11.90
C ASP A 123 2.27 -11.65 -10.62
N GLU A 124 3.40 -11.89 -9.95
CA GLU A 124 3.43 -12.64 -8.70
C GLU A 124 2.59 -12.01 -7.59
N LEU A 125 2.63 -10.68 -7.47
CA LEU A 125 1.85 -9.98 -6.46
C LEU A 125 0.36 -9.97 -6.83
N ALA A 126 0.05 -9.79 -8.11
CA ALA A 126 -1.32 -9.86 -8.63
C ALA A 126 -1.93 -11.25 -8.35
N ILE A 127 -1.20 -12.32 -8.59
CA ILE A 127 -1.63 -13.70 -8.32
C ILE A 127 -1.83 -13.90 -6.81
N ARG A 128 -0.89 -13.50 -5.97
CA ARG A 128 -1.01 -13.65 -4.52
C ARG A 128 -2.17 -12.87 -3.92
N ASN A 129 -2.46 -11.68 -4.43
CA ASN A 129 -3.60 -10.88 -3.98
C ASN A 129 -4.94 -11.39 -4.52
N ALA A 130 -4.96 -12.05 -5.67
CA ALA A 130 -6.17 -12.62 -6.25
C ALA A 130 -6.70 -13.83 -5.48
N VAL A 131 -5.82 -14.65 -4.90
CA VAL A 131 -6.18 -15.87 -4.15
C VAL A 131 -7.16 -15.59 -3.00
N PRO A 132 -6.91 -14.66 -2.07
CA PRO A 132 -7.84 -14.36 -0.97
C PRO A 132 -9.18 -13.83 -1.46
N VAL A 133 -9.18 -13.00 -2.50
CA VAL A 133 -10.40 -12.41 -3.10
C VAL A 133 -11.24 -13.49 -3.75
N SER A 134 -10.62 -14.46 -4.41
CA SER A 134 -11.33 -15.60 -5.03
C SER A 134 -11.99 -16.47 -3.97
N PHE A 135 -11.33 -16.75 -2.87
CA PHE A 135 -11.92 -17.49 -1.75
C PHE A 135 -13.05 -16.71 -1.07
N ALA A 136 -12.92 -15.40 -0.91
CA ALA A 136 -13.96 -14.57 -0.33
C ALA A 136 -15.22 -14.45 -1.23
N LYS A 137 -15.07 -14.63 -2.53
CA LYS A 137 -16.20 -14.62 -3.49
C LYS A 137 -16.89 -15.97 -3.68
N ILE A 138 -16.51 -17.00 -2.93
CA ILE A 138 -17.22 -18.31 -2.91
C ILE A 138 -17.94 -18.48 -1.55
N PRO A 139 -18.93 -17.65 -1.21
CA PRO A 139 -19.59 -17.77 0.08
C PRO A 139 -20.63 -18.91 0.14
N CYS A 140 -20.96 -19.51 -0.98
CA CYS A 140 -22.09 -20.44 -1.06
C CYS A 140 -21.72 -21.91 -1.02
N TRP A 141 -20.45 -22.25 -1.12
CA TRP A 141 -20.06 -23.66 -1.25
C TRP A 141 -19.76 -24.35 0.06
N THR A 142 -19.47 -23.59 1.10
CA THR A 142 -19.07 -24.16 2.40
C THR A 142 -20.18 -24.23 3.45
N THR A 143 -21.36 -23.64 3.20
CA THR A 143 -22.44 -23.57 4.21
C THR A 143 -23.68 -24.38 3.88
N LYS A 144 -23.82 -24.93 2.69
CA LYS A 144 -24.86 -25.93 2.45
C LYS A 144 -24.29 -27.33 2.68
N LYS A 145 -24.28 -27.75 3.93
CA LYS A 145 -24.36 -29.18 4.24
C LYS A 145 -25.59 -29.70 3.49
N PRO A 146 -25.48 -30.72 2.61
CA PRO A 146 -26.66 -31.38 2.11
C PRO A 146 -27.42 -31.89 3.32
N ALA A 147 -28.66 -31.44 3.49
CA ALA A 147 -29.54 -32.02 4.45
C ALA A 147 -29.67 -33.50 4.09
N LEU A 148 -29.11 -34.36 4.90
CA LEU A 148 -29.38 -35.78 4.87
C LEU A 148 -30.91 -35.94 5.06
N ARG A 149 -31.63 -36.14 3.98
CA ARG A 149 -32.99 -36.59 4.06
C ARG A 149 -32.95 -37.96 4.70
N PRO A 150 -33.67 -38.20 5.80
CA PRO A 150 -33.81 -39.55 6.30
C PRO A 150 -34.52 -40.37 5.21
N ALA A 151 -33.92 -41.47 4.84
CA ALA A 151 -34.54 -42.44 3.96
C ALA A 151 -35.80 -42.95 4.65
N SER A 152 -36.94 -42.51 4.16
CA SER A 152 -38.23 -43.15 4.53
C SER A 152 -38.27 -44.51 3.85
N PHE A 153 -37.98 -45.53 4.62
CA PHE A 153 -38.29 -46.89 4.27
C PHE A 153 -39.80 -47.01 4.22
N CYS A 154 -40.39 -46.98 2.99
CA CYS A 154 -41.73 -47.52 2.82
C CYS A 154 -41.65 -49.04 2.74
N PHE A 155 -41.97 -49.68 3.84
CA PHE A 155 -42.44 -51.08 3.79
C PHE A 155 -43.81 -51.08 3.09
N ALA A 156 -43.88 -51.66 1.92
CA ALA A 156 -45.13 -52.13 1.33
C ALA A 156 -45.30 -53.57 1.73
N SER A 157 -46.30 -53.86 2.54
CA SER A 157 -46.77 -55.20 2.84
C SER A 157 -47.78 -55.62 1.76
N VAL A 158 -47.58 -56.86 1.28
CA VAL A 158 -48.48 -57.78 0.56
C VAL A 158 -48.78 -57.43 -0.86
#